data_0984cb77cb310b942aecfed9cbedc1df
#
_entry.id   0984cb77cb310b942aecfed9cbedc1df
#
_cell.length_a   1.000
_cell.length_b   1.000
_cell.length_c   1.000
_cell.angle_alpha   90.00
_cell.angle_beta   90.00
_cell.angle_gamma   90.00
#
_symmetry.space_group_name_H-M   'P 1'
#
loop_
_entity.id
_entity.type
_entity.pdbx_description
1 polymer ?
#
loop_
_entity_poly.entity_id
_entity_poly.type
_entity_poly.pdbx_seq_one_letter_code
_entity_poly.pdbx_strand_id
1 'polypeptide(L)'
;MQKIRNIAIIAHVDHGKTTLVDKILHSCATFRDNEQTGELILDSNDLERERGITIVSKNVSVRYKDVKINIIDTPGHADFGGEVERVLKMADGVLLLCDAFEGAMPQTRFVTQKALALGLKPIVVVNKVDKENCRPEEVYEQIFELFYNLEATEDQLDFPVIYGSSKQGWMSTDWKVPTDNIFPLMDTILAVIPPAPVSEGTLQMQITSLDYSSFVGRIAIGRVARGVIKENMPVSLVKRDGTIQKSRIKELYTFEGLGKVKATEVKSGDICAVVGIEGFDIGDTIADFENPERLEVIKIDEPTMNMLFTINTSPFFGKEGKFVTSRHLRDRLYKEMEKNLALKVVETDSPDSYLVYGRGILHLSVLIETMRREGYEFQVGQPQVIVKEIDGVKCEPIETLIVDVPAEVSGKVIELVTQRKGELLVMEPKGDLQHLEFDIPARGIIGLRNNVLTATAGEAIMAHRFKAYEPWKGSIPGRLNGVLVSMDTGKTTAFAIDKLQDRGRFHVDPGVDIYEGQVLGEHIRDNDLVINLTKGKQLTNMRASGSDTNVRIAPAIKFSLEESMEYIQNDEYIEVTPQSIRMRKIYLTENERKVNAKKFVNQ
;
A
#
# COMPACT_ATOMS: atom_id res chain seq x y z
N MET A 1 -17.14 -33.32 13.18
CA MET A 1 -16.41 -32.50 12.17
C MET A 1 -16.38 -31.08 12.68
N GLN A 2 -15.22 -30.45 12.62
CA GLN A 2 -15.09 -29.04 13.03
C GLN A 2 -15.90 -28.17 12.06
N LYS A 3 -16.76 -27.32 12.60
CA LYS A 3 -17.63 -26.46 11.81
C LYS A 3 -16.95 -25.08 11.61
N ILE A 4 -15.74 -25.07 11.00
CA ILE A 4 -14.99 -23.84 10.72
C ILE A 4 -14.68 -23.78 9.23
N ARG A 5 -14.75 -22.57 8.65
CA ARG A 5 -14.28 -22.21 7.31
C ARG A 5 -13.39 -20.98 7.42
N ASN A 6 -12.23 -21.00 6.79
CA ASN A 6 -11.33 -19.86 6.71
C ASN A 6 -11.29 -19.38 5.26
N ILE A 7 -11.74 -18.16 5.01
CA ILE A 7 -11.80 -17.58 3.68
C ILE A 7 -11.03 -16.27 3.64
N ALA A 8 -10.27 -16.05 2.58
CA ALA A 8 -9.65 -14.76 2.27
C ALA A 8 -10.48 -14.02 1.22
N ILE A 9 -10.62 -12.71 1.33
CA ILE A 9 -11.30 -11.90 0.32
C ILE A 9 -10.27 -11.12 -0.48
N ILE A 10 -10.27 -11.34 -1.78
CA ILE A 10 -9.45 -10.62 -2.77
C ILE A 10 -10.35 -9.71 -3.59
N ALA A 11 -9.99 -8.45 -3.71
CA ALA A 11 -10.68 -7.49 -4.56
C ALA A 11 -9.74 -6.39 -5.03
N HIS A 12 -10.05 -5.80 -6.17
CA HIS A 12 -9.46 -4.53 -6.55
C HIS A 12 -10.03 -3.39 -5.70
N VAL A 13 -9.33 -2.25 -5.69
CA VAL A 13 -9.82 -1.01 -5.10
C VAL A 13 -11.21 -0.69 -5.66
N ASP A 14 -12.11 -0.22 -4.83
CA ASP A 14 -13.50 0.14 -5.19
C ASP A 14 -14.40 -0.99 -5.72
N HIS A 15 -13.96 -2.25 -5.81
CA HIS A 15 -14.84 -3.37 -6.20
C HIS A 15 -15.90 -3.73 -5.14
N GLY A 16 -15.85 -3.11 -3.95
CA GLY A 16 -16.88 -3.22 -2.91
C GLY A 16 -16.59 -4.28 -1.85
N LYS A 17 -15.30 -4.58 -1.59
CA LYS A 17 -14.85 -5.54 -0.58
C LYS A 17 -15.38 -5.21 0.81
N THR A 18 -15.12 -4.00 1.30
CA THR A 18 -15.56 -3.53 2.62
C THR A 18 -17.08 -3.58 2.74
N THR A 19 -17.80 -3.11 1.71
CA THR A 19 -19.27 -3.15 1.67
C THR A 19 -19.81 -4.57 1.73
N LEU A 20 -19.16 -5.54 1.05
CA LEU A 20 -19.58 -6.95 1.11
C LEU A 20 -19.40 -7.52 2.52
N VAL A 21 -18.25 -7.31 3.15
CA VAL A 21 -17.97 -7.82 4.49
C VAL A 21 -18.91 -7.18 5.53
N ASP A 22 -19.17 -5.89 5.43
CA ASP A 22 -20.15 -5.22 6.28
C ASP A 22 -21.55 -5.84 6.15
N LYS A 23 -21.99 -6.14 4.92
CA LYS A 23 -23.28 -6.82 4.69
C LYS A 23 -23.31 -8.24 5.24
N ILE A 24 -22.21 -8.99 5.14
CA ILE A 24 -22.09 -10.32 5.75
C ILE A 24 -22.22 -10.22 7.28
N LEU A 25 -21.53 -9.27 7.92
CA LEU A 25 -21.59 -9.04 9.35
C LEU A 25 -23.00 -8.69 9.81
N HIS A 26 -23.68 -7.79 9.12
CA HIS A 26 -25.06 -7.40 9.44
C HIS A 26 -26.07 -8.54 9.24
N SER A 27 -25.95 -9.28 8.14
CA SER A 27 -26.89 -10.36 7.81
C SER A 27 -26.76 -11.57 8.74
N CYS A 28 -25.56 -11.80 9.31
CA CYS A 28 -25.31 -12.88 10.26
C CYS A 28 -25.58 -12.49 11.73
N ALA A 29 -26.23 -11.35 11.98
CA ALA A 29 -26.62 -10.86 13.32
C ALA A 29 -25.46 -10.85 14.35
N THR A 30 -24.27 -10.43 13.91
CA THR A 30 -23.05 -10.42 14.74
C THR A 30 -22.99 -9.20 15.67
N PHE A 31 -23.91 -8.24 15.51
CA PHE A 31 -24.01 -7.03 16.33
C PHE A 31 -25.09 -7.17 17.41
N ARG A 32 -24.84 -6.57 18.59
CA ARG A 32 -25.87 -6.41 19.62
C ARG A 32 -26.85 -5.31 19.19
N ASP A 33 -28.12 -5.45 19.53
CA ASP A 33 -29.23 -4.55 19.13
C ASP A 33 -29.02 -3.04 19.42
N ASN A 34 -28.00 -2.67 20.20
CA ASN A 34 -27.69 -1.31 20.62
C ASN A 34 -26.38 -0.73 20.03
N GLU A 35 -25.65 -1.45 19.16
CA GLU A 35 -24.48 -0.91 18.50
C GLU A 35 -24.90 -0.14 17.24
N GLN A 36 -24.88 1.21 17.33
CA GLN A 36 -24.94 2.06 16.14
C GLN A 36 -23.63 1.89 15.36
N THR A 37 -23.59 0.93 14.47
CA THR A 37 -22.48 0.71 13.56
C THR A 37 -22.62 1.67 12.38
N GLY A 38 -21.64 2.58 12.22
CA GLY A 38 -21.54 3.41 11.02
C GLY A 38 -21.32 2.57 9.76
N GLU A 39 -21.49 3.16 8.60
CA GLU A 39 -21.10 2.54 7.32
C GLU A 39 -19.57 2.36 7.25
N LEU A 40 -19.08 1.28 6.62
CA LEU A 40 -17.66 0.95 6.42
C LEU A 40 -16.89 0.63 7.72
N ILE A 41 -17.40 -0.34 8.48
CA ILE A 41 -16.87 -0.72 9.80
C ILE A 41 -15.44 -1.30 9.72
N LEU A 42 -15.09 -1.96 8.62
CA LEU A 42 -13.75 -2.53 8.43
C LEU A 42 -12.67 -1.46 8.22
N ASP A 43 -12.98 -0.35 7.56
CA ASP A 43 -12.01 0.71 7.31
C ASP A 43 -11.87 1.62 8.54
N SER A 44 -11.27 1.09 9.60
CA SER A 44 -11.07 1.81 10.87
C SER A 44 -9.99 2.88 10.80
N ASN A 45 -9.15 2.88 9.74
CA ASN A 45 -8.11 3.87 9.51
C ASN A 45 -8.59 4.92 8.50
N ASP A 46 -8.48 6.20 8.85
CA ASP A 46 -8.87 7.29 7.96
C ASP A 46 -8.14 7.26 6.61
N LEU A 47 -6.88 6.79 6.59
CA LEU A 47 -6.10 6.62 5.36
C LEU A 47 -6.65 5.52 4.45
N GLU A 48 -7.14 4.42 5.02
CA GLU A 48 -7.80 3.35 4.25
C GLU A 48 -9.07 3.87 3.58
N ARG A 49 -9.89 4.65 4.32
CA ARG A 49 -11.13 5.26 3.80
C ARG A 49 -10.86 6.29 2.70
N GLU A 50 -9.88 7.18 2.91
CA GLU A 50 -9.56 8.23 1.94
C GLU A 50 -8.97 7.69 0.64
N ARG A 51 -8.20 6.60 0.74
CA ARG A 51 -7.52 5.99 -0.40
C ARG A 51 -8.30 4.84 -1.04
N GLY A 52 -9.38 4.38 -0.38
CA GLY A 52 -10.16 3.22 -0.82
C GLY A 52 -9.38 1.90 -0.82
N ILE A 53 -8.24 1.80 -0.12
CA ILE A 53 -7.37 0.62 -0.09
C ILE A 53 -7.30 0.02 1.30
N THR A 54 -7.22 -1.31 1.39
CA THR A 54 -6.85 -2.01 2.62
C THR A 54 -5.34 -1.97 2.79
N ILE A 55 -4.87 -1.41 3.90
CA ILE A 55 -3.45 -1.30 4.25
C ILE A 55 -3.05 -2.44 5.18
N VAL A 56 -3.88 -2.73 6.18
CA VAL A 56 -3.63 -3.78 7.19
C VAL A 56 -4.70 -4.85 7.10
N SER A 57 -4.28 -6.11 7.01
CA SER A 57 -5.19 -7.25 7.02
C SER A 57 -5.96 -7.33 8.34
N LYS A 58 -7.26 -7.62 8.26
CA LYS A 58 -8.14 -7.76 9.43
C LYS A 58 -8.80 -9.14 9.42
N ASN A 59 -8.99 -9.69 10.61
CA ASN A 59 -9.68 -10.94 10.79
C ASN A 59 -11.06 -10.67 11.39
N VAL A 60 -12.08 -11.18 10.71
CA VAL A 60 -13.48 -11.07 11.11
C VAL A 60 -14.07 -12.47 11.19
N SER A 61 -15.03 -12.70 12.04
CA SER A 61 -15.67 -14.01 12.14
C SER A 61 -17.18 -13.89 12.28
N VAL A 62 -17.92 -14.69 11.53
CA VAL A 62 -19.37 -14.76 11.58
C VAL A 62 -19.83 -16.19 11.82
N ARG A 63 -21.05 -16.35 12.32
CA ARG A 63 -21.71 -17.65 12.45
C ARG A 63 -22.87 -17.75 11.48
N TYR A 64 -22.86 -18.79 10.66
CA TYR A 64 -23.92 -19.08 9.72
C TYR A 64 -24.24 -20.59 9.75
N LYS A 65 -25.50 -20.98 9.98
CA LYS A 65 -25.97 -22.38 10.10
C LYS A 65 -25.04 -23.23 11.01
N ASP A 66 -24.72 -22.75 12.20
CA ASP A 66 -23.83 -23.40 13.18
C ASP A 66 -22.35 -23.56 12.70
N VAL A 67 -21.95 -22.99 11.59
CA VAL A 67 -20.58 -22.97 11.12
C VAL A 67 -19.96 -21.60 11.42
N LYS A 68 -18.77 -21.61 11.99
CA LYS A 68 -17.93 -20.41 12.15
C LYS A 68 -17.20 -20.15 10.85
N ILE A 69 -17.35 -18.97 10.28
CA ILE A 69 -16.67 -18.55 9.08
C ILE A 69 -15.72 -17.41 9.46
N ASN A 70 -14.43 -17.67 9.42
CA ASN A 70 -13.40 -16.66 9.56
C ASN A 70 -13.15 -16.02 8.20
N ILE A 71 -13.30 -14.70 8.14
CA ILE A 71 -13.08 -13.89 6.95
C ILE A 71 -11.80 -13.09 7.16
N ILE A 72 -10.85 -13.27 6.27
CA ILE A 72 -9.56 -12.61 6.32
C ILE A 72 -9.55 -11.55 5.23
N ASP A 73 -9.54 -10.29 5.65
CA ASP A 73 -9.44 -9.16 4.72
C ASP A 73 -8.02 -9.01 4.22
N THR A 74 -7.80 -9.07 2.91
CA THR A 74 -6.46 -9.04 2.31
C THR A 74 -6.18 -7.69 1.63
N PRO A 75 -4.97 -7.11 1.81
CA PRO A 75 -4.55 -5.98 1.01
C PRO A 75 -4.53 -6.32 -0.48
N GLY A 76 -4.98 -5.39 -1.32
CA GLY A 76 -5.01 -5.60 -2.79
C GLY A 76 -3.77 -5.10 -3.53
N HIS A 77 -2.93 -4.27 -2.91
CA HIS A 77 -1.80 -3.61 -3.57
C HIS A 77 -0.51 -4.44 -3.48
N ALA A 78 0.27 -4.45 -4.56
CA ALA A 78 1.53 -5.23 -4.67
C ALA A 78 2.58 -4.85 -3.60
N ASP A 79 2.63 -3.59 -3.15
CA ASP A 79 3.53 -3.13 -2.08
C ASP A 79 3.29 -3.85 -0.74
N PHE A 80 2.10 -4.46 -0.57
CA PHE A 80 1.74 -5.28 0.59
C PHE A 80 1.78 -6.79 0.30
N GLY A 81 2.39 -7.21 -0.81
CA GLY A 81 2.40 -8.59 -1.31
C GLY A 81 2.84 -9.65 -0.29
N GLY A 82 3.81 -9.34 0.55
CA GLY A 82 4.22 -10.27 1.60
C GLY A 82 3.23 -10.40 2.76
N GLU A 83 2.34 -9.43 2.97
CA GLU A 83 1.21 -9.59 3.90
C GLU A 83 0.16 -10.50 3.30
N VAL A 84 -0.12 -10.33 2.01
CA VAL A 84 -1.05 -11.16 1.25
C VAL A 84 -0.66 -12.64 1.34
N GLU A 85 0.59 -12.99 1.06
CA GLU A 85 1.06 -14.37 1.07
C GLU A 85 0.92 -15.05 2.44
N ARG A 86 1.22 -14.29 3.50
CA ARG A 86 1.08 -14.76 4.89
C ARG A 86 -0.37 -14.98 5.30
N VAL A 87 -1.22 -14.05 4.92
CA VAL A 87 -2.65 -14.07 5.23
C VAL A 87 -3.35 -15.21 4.50
N LEU A 88 -3.02 -15.42 3.22
CA LEU A 88 -3.55 -16.52 2.42
C LEU A 88 -3.22 -17.91 2.99
N LYS A 89 -2.09 -18.08 3.68
CA LYS A 89 -1.76 -19.34 4.37
C LYS A 89 -2.70 -19.70 5.51
N MET A 90 -3.47 -18.73 6.04
CA MET A 90 -4.49 -19.01 7.05
C MET A 90 -5.83 -19.46 6.44
N ALA A 91 -6.04 -19.26 5.14
CA ALA A 91 -7.29 -19.54 4.45
C ALA A 91 -7.36 -20.98 3.92
N ASP A 92 -8.57 -21.49 3.74
CA ASP A 92 -8.89 -22.76 3.07
C ASP A 92 -9.52 -22.51 1.69
N GLY A 93 -9.97 -21.27 1.44
CA GLY A 93 -10.51 -20.83 0.17
C GLY A 93 -10.48 -19.33 0.01
N VAL A 94 -10.84 -18.85 -1.17
CA VAL A 94 -10.76 -17.44 -1.52
C VAL A 94 -12.02 -16.95 -2.22
N LEU A 95 -12.50 -15.77 -1.83
CA LEU A 95 -13.52 -15.02 -2.55
C LEU A 95 -12.83 -13.99 -3.44
N LEU A 96 -12.94 -14.15 -4.75
CA LEU A 96 -12.48 -13.16 -5.72
C LEU A 96 -13.65 -12.25 -6.08
N LEU A 97 -13.60 -11.00 -5.62
CA LEU A 97 -14.64 -10.00 -5.86
C LEU A 97 -14.25 -9.12 -7.06
N CYS A 98 -15.07 -9.12 -8.10
CA CYS A 98 -14.89 -8.32 -9.30
C CYS A 98 -16.10 -7.40 -9.52
N ASP A 99 -15.85 -6.18 -9.99
CA ASP A 99 -16.89 -5.26 -10.46
C ASP A 99 -17.46 -5.77 -11.79
N ALA A 100 -18.78 -5.80 -11.94
CA ALA A 100 -19.48 -6.27 -13.13
C ALA A 100 -19.23 -5.42 -14.39
N PHE A 101 -18.63 -4.24 -14.26
CA PHE A 101 -18.24 -3.37 -15.36
C PHE A 101 -16.74 -3.39 -15.63
N GLU A 102 -15.91 -3.25 -14.58
CA GLU A 102 -14.45 -3.16 -14.72
C GLU A 102 -13.78 -4.52 -14.99
N GLY A 103 -14.37 -5.59 -14.47
CA GLY A 103 -13.86 -6.95 -14.65
C GLY A 103 -12.59 -7.26 -13.85
N ALA A 104 -11.76 -8.15 -14.37
CA ALA A 104 -10.51 -8.58 -13.75
C ALA A 104 -9.38 -7.55 -13.95
N MET A 105 -9.04 -6.84 -12.89
CA MET A 105 -8.01 -5.80 -12.91
C MET A 105 -6.59 -6.37 -12.69
N PRO A 106 -5.53 -5.74 -13.25
CA PRO A 106 -4.16 -6.24 -13.17
C PRO A 106 -3.65 -6.47 -11.74
N GLN A 107 -4.02 -5.64 -10.78
CA GLN A 107 -3.62 -5.81 -9.38
C GLN A 107 -4.18 -7.09 -8.76
N THR A 108 -5.39 -7.48 -9.14
CA THR A 108 -6.06 -8.69 -8.67
C THR A 108 -5.32 -9.95 -9.14
N ARG A 109 -4.68 -9.90 -10.31
CA ARG A 109 -3.92 -11.02 -10.91
C ARG A 109 -2.85 -11.56 -9.96
N PHE A 110 -2.07 -10.68 -9.30
CA PHE A 110 -1.01 -11.11 -8.39
C PHE A 110 -1.54 -11.88 -7.18
N VAL A 111 -2.55 -11.32 -6.50
CA VAL A 111 -3.12 -11.96 -5.29
C VAL A 111 -3.82 -13.26 -5.66
N THR A 112 -4.52 -13.30 -6.81
CA THR A 112 -5.15 -14.51 -7.34
C THR A 112 -4.11 -15.58 -7.68
N GLN A 113 -3.01 -15.22 -8.32
CA GLN A 113 -1.92 -16.15 -8.62
C GLN A 113 -1.37 -16.81 -7.34
N LYS A 114 -1.16 -16.03 -6.29
CA LYS A 114 -0.68 -16.56 -5.00
C LYS A 114 -1.71 -17.47 -4.34
N ALA A 115 -2.99 -17.12 -4.41
CA ALA A 115 -4.07 -17.95 -3.86
C ALA A 115 -4.17 -19.30 -4.61
N LEU A 116 -4.12 -19.28 -5.93
CA LEU A 116 -4.17 -20.51 -6.76
C LEU A 116 -2.94 -21.40 -6.54
N ALA A 117 -1.74 -20.80 -6.45
CA ALA A 117 -0.49 -21.52 -6.15
C ALA A 117 -0.49 -22.20 -4.76
N LEU A 118 -1.23 -21.65 -3.78
CA LEU A 118 -1.45 -22.26 -2.48
C LEU A 118 -2.54 -23.36 -2.49
N GLY A 119 -3.15 -23.63 -3.63
CA GLY A 119 -4.21 -24.64 -3.77
C GLY A 119 -5.55 -24.22 -3.15
N LEU A 120 -5.78 -22.93 -2.92
CA LEU A 120 -7.03 -22.45 -2.35
C LEU A 120 -8.18 -22.62 -3.34
N LYS A 121 -9.36 -23.00 -2.82
CA LYS A 121 -10.59 -23.10 -3.62
C LYS A 121 -11.16 -21.72 -3.89
N PRO A 122 -11.30 -21.29 -5.16
CA PRO A 122 -11.84 -19.99 -5.50
C PRO A 122 -13.38 -20.01 -5.57
N ILE A 123 -14.00 -18.92 -5.12
CA ILE A 123 -15.38 -18.54 -5.40
C ILE A 123 -15.33 -17.15 -6.00
N VAL A 124 -15.95 -16.96 -7.15
CA VAL A 124 -15.99 -15.64 -7.81
C VAL A 124 -17.28 -14.92 -7.43
N VAL A 125 -17.17 -13.66 -7.08
CA VAL A 125 -18.31 -12.77 -6.79
C VAL A 125 -18.30 -11.61 -7.76
N VAL A 126 -19.23 -11.58 -8.70
CA VAL A 126 -19.41 -10.48 -9.65
C VAL A 126 -20.37 -9.48 -9.02
N ASN A 127 -19.80 -8.39 -8.51
CA ASN A 127 -20.49 -7.36 -7.73
C ASN A 127 -20.93 -6.18 -8.61
N LYS A 128 -21.85 -5.38 -8.09
CA LYS A 128 -22.38 -4.17 -8.74
C LYS A 128 -23.16 -4.46 -10.02
N VAL A 129 -23.84 -5.59 -10.13
CA VAL A 129 -24.72 -5.90 -11.25
C VAL A 129 -25.99 -5.03 -11.30
N ASP A 130 -26.18 -4.16 -10.31
CA ASP A 130 -27.20 -3.12 -10.25
C ASP A 130 -26.88 -1.89 -11.11
N LYS A 131 -25.67 -1.80 -11.68
CA LYS A 131 -25.28 -0.73 -12.61
C LYS A 131 -25.85 -1.00 -14.01
N GLU A 132 -26.34 0.06 -14.69
CA GLU A 132 -26.91 -0.05 -16.05
C GLU A 132 -25.91 -0.58 -17.09
N ASN A 133 -24.60 -0.31 -16.91
CA ASN A 133 -23.54 -0.70 -17.85
C ASN A 133 -22.83 -1.99 -17.42
N CYS A 134 -23.42 -2.82 -16.56
CA CYS A 134 -22.80 -4.06 -16.13
C CYS A 134 -22.69 -5.08 -17.28
N ARG A 135 -21.59 -5.85 -17.28
CA ARG A 135 -21.26 -6.89 -18.28
C ARG A 135 -20.89 -8.22 -17.60
N PRO A 136 -21.79 -8.83 -16.82
CA PRO A 136 -21.45 -9.97 -15.96
C PRO A 136 -20.94 -11.18 -16.73
N GLU A 137 -21.47 -11.42 -17.95
CA GLU A 137 -21.07 -12.55 -18.80
C GLU A 137 -19.64 -12.37 -19.34
N GLU A 138 -19.30 -11.16 -19.81
CA GLU A 138 -17.94 -10.83 -20.25
C GLU A 138 -16.93 -10.89 -19.09
N VAL A 139 -17.32 -10.42 -17.90
CA VAL A 139 -16.48 -10.47 -16.70
C VAL A 139 -16.22 -11.92 -16.28
N TYR A 140 -17.20 -12.80 -16.41
CA TYR A 140 -17.00 -14.25 -16.19
C TYR A 140 -15.92 -14.81 -17.12
N GLU A 141 -16.02 -14.54 -18.42
CA GLU A 141 -15.03 -15.01 -19.40
C GLU A 141 -13.63 -14.45 -19.11
N GLN A 142 -13.51 -13.16 -18.78
CA GLN A 142 -12.24 -12.55 -18.38
C GLN A 142 -11.60 -13.22 -17.16
N ILE A 143 -12.40 -13.61 -16.16
CA ILE A 143 -11.92 -14.29 -14.96
C ILE A 143 -11.50 -15.72 -15.30
N PHE A 144 -12.26 -16.42 -16.15
CA PHE A 144 -11.91 -17.75 -16.61
C PHE A 144 -10.57 -17.73 -17.37
N GLU A 145 -10.41 -16.78 -18.30
CA GLU A 145 -9.15 -16.57 -19.01
C GLU A 145 -8.00 -16.22 -18.07
N LEU A 146 -8.26 -15.34 -17.07
CA LEU A 146 -7.28 -15.03 -16.04
C LEU A 146 -6.80 -16.30 -15.31
N PHE A 147 -7.71 -17.17 -14.87
CA PHE A 147 -7.37 -18.40 -14.16
C PHE A 147 -6.61 -19.38 -15.05
N TYR A 148 -7.03 -19.50 -16.31
CA TYR A 148 -6.34 -20.30 -17.31
C TYR A 148 -4.90 -19.83 -17.53
N ASN A 149 -4.69 -18.53 -17.70
CA ASN A 149 -3.37 -17.90 -17.86
C ASN A 149 -2.50 -17.96 -16.59
N LEU A 150 -3.10 -18.18 -15.44
CA LEU A 150 -2.42 -18.39 -14.16
C LEU A 150 -2.15 -19.86 -13.87
N GLU A 151 -2.35 -20.75 -14.85
CA GLU A 151 -2.14 -22.21 -14.72
C GLU A 151 -2.95 -22.83 -13.57
N ALA A 152 -4.19 -22.37 -13.38
CA ALA A 152 -5.11 -22.94 -12.40
C ALA A 152 -5.37 -24.43 -12.71
N THR A 153 -5.52 -25.23 -11.68
CA THR A 153 -5.88 -26.66 -11.83
C THR A 153 -7.31 -26.81 -12.33
N GLU A 154 -7.67 -27.99 -12.90
CA GLU A 154 -9.04 -28.27 -13.34
C GLU A 154 -10.07 -28.02 -12.24
N ASP A 155 -9.77 -28.41 -11.00
CA ASP A 155 -10.57 -28.17 -9.82
C ASP A 155 -10.75 -26.67 -9.48
N GLN A 156 -9.81 -25.82 -9.87
CA GLN A 156 -9.86 -24.38 -9.66
C GLN A 156 -10.52 -23.65 -10.83
N LEU A 157 -10.49 -24.24 -12.04
CA LEU A 157 -11.22 -23.72 -13.20
C LEU A 157 -12.73 -24.00 -13.14
N ASP A 158 -13.15 -25.01 -12.36
CA ASP A 158 -14.58 -25.28 -12.03
C ASP A 158 -15.03 -24.45 -10.84
N PHE A 159 -14.85 -23.13 -10.91
CA PHE A 159 -15.23 -22.24 -9.84
C PHE A 159 -16.70 -21.80 -9.92
N PRO A 160 -17.43 -21.77 -8.79
CA PRO A 160 -18.76 -21.20 -8.76
C PRO A 160 -18.72 -19.67 -8.85
N VAL A 161 -19.72 -19.10 -9.53
CA VAL A 161 -19.90 -17.65 -9.63
C VAL A 161 -21.19 -17.24 -8.93
N ILE A 162 -21.10 -16.20 -8.12
CA ILE A 162 -22.21 -15.52 -7.46
C ILE A 162 -22.27 -14.09 -7.97
N TYR A 163 -23.44 -13.65 -8.33
CA TYR A 163 -23.71 -12.30 -8.84
C TYR A 163 -24.50 -11.50 -7.80
N GLY A 164 -24.30 -10.18 -7.75
CA GLY A 164 -25.14 -9.39 -6.87
C GLY A 164 -24.71 -7.93 -6.71
N SER A 165 -25.34 -7.29 -5.74
CA SER A 165 -25.02 -5.94 -5.30
C SER A 165 -24.75 -5.91 -3.81
N SER A 166 -23.50 -5.79 -3.42
CA SER A 166 -23.13 -5.62 -2.01
C SER A 166 -23.79 -4.38 -1.39
N LYS A 167 -23.96 -3.31 -2.18
CA LYS A 167 -24.63 -2.09 -1.74
C LYS A 167 -26.10 -2.32 -1.42
N GLN A 168 -26.83 -3.02 -2.27
CA GLN A 168 -28.24 -3.35 -2.08
C GLN A 168 -28.45 -4.52 -1.13
N GLY A 169 -27.40 -5.35 -0.88
CA GLY A 169 -27.42 -6.44 0.09
C GLY A 169 -28.04 -7.74 -0.42
N TRP A 170 -27.91 -8.05 -1.69
CA TRP A 170 -28.38 -9.30 -2.28
C TRP A 170 -27.34 -9.99 -3.14
N MET A 171 -27.41 -11.33 -3.18
CA MET A 171 -26.54 -12.20 -3.99
C MET A 171 -27.37 -13.33 -4.60
N SER A 172 -27.05 -13.75 -5.82
CA SER A 172 -27.75 -14.78 -6.58
C SER A 172 -26.79 -15.60 -7.44
N THR A 173 -27.18 -16.80 -7.81
CA THR A 173 -26.49 -17.61 -8.81
C THR A 173 -26.81 -17.20 -10.26
N ASP A 174 -27.84 -16.38 -10.44
CA ASP A 174 -28.22 -15.79 -11.74
C ASP A 174 -28.38 -14.28 -11.56
N TRP A 175 -27.56 -13.52 -12.31
CA TRP A 175 -27.56 -12.06 -12.19
C TRP A 175 -28.87 -11.38 -12.65
N LYS A 176 -29.70 -12.10 -13.45
CA LYS A 176 -31.00 -11.63 -13.93
C LYS A 176 -32.12 -11.84 -12.89
N VAL A 177 -31.83 -12.63 -11.85
CA VAL A 177 -32.81 -12.98 -10.82
C VAL A 177 -32.30 -12.52 -9.45
N PRO A 178 -32.52 -11.25 -9.06
CA PRO A 178 -32.10 -10.75 -7.76
C PRO A 178 -32.85 -11.47 -6.64
N THR A 179 -32.17 -11.65 -5.49
CA THR A 179 -32.73 -12.17 -4.25
C THR A 179 -32.90 -11.05 -3.23
N ASP A 180 -33.47 -11.34 -2.06
CA ASP A 180 -33.66 -10.35 -0.99
C ASP A 180 -32.50 -10.31 0.03
N ASN A 181 -31.48 -11.16 -0.14
CA ASN A 181 -30.43 -11.33 0.86
C ASN A 181 -29.12 -11.87 0.26
N ILE A 182 -28.07 -11.96 1.10
CA ILE A 182 -26.75 -12.47 0.71
C ILE A 182 -26.56 -13.98 0.96
N PHE A 183 -27.57 -14.69 1.46
CA PHE A 183 -27.41 -16.08 1.87
C PHE A 183 -27.03 -17.05 0.74
N PRO A 184 -27.36 -16.83 -0.55
CA PRO A 184 -26.82 -17.66 -1.62
C PRO A 184 -25.28 -17.69 -1.65
N LEU A 185 -24.61 -16.57 -1.36
CA LEU A 185 -23.15 -16.53 -1.21
C LEU A 185 -22.69 -17.36 0.00
N MET A 186 -23.38 -17.19 1.15
CA MET A 186 -23.03 -17.95 2.36
C MET A 186 -23.22 -19.45 2.19
N ASP A 187 -24.26 -19.86 1.49
CA ASP A 187 -24.51 -21.28 1.18
C ASP A 187 -23.45 -21.83 0.23
N THR A 188 -23.04 -21.06 -0.77
CA THR A 188 -21.94 -21.44 -1.69
C THR A 188 -20.61 -21.58 -0.94
N ILE A 189 -20.30 -20.68 0.01
CA ILE A 189 -19.11 -20.80 0.87
C ILE A 189 -19.14 -22.14 1.63
N LEU A 190 -20.27 -22.50 2.23
CA LEU A 190 -20.37 -23.76 2.97
C LEU A 190 -20.28 -25.01 2.07
N ALA A 191 -20.76 -24.92 0.84
CA ALA A 191 -20.74 -26.03 -0.13
C ALA A 191 -19.35 -26.27 -0.73
N VAL A 192 -18.63 -25.19 -1.07
CA VAL A 192 -17.39 -25.24 -1.88
C VAL A 192 -16.14 -25.24 -1.01
N ILE A 193 -16.08 -24.36 -0.02
CA ILE A 193 -14.88 -24.25 0.82
C ILE A 193 -14.82 -25.45 1.80
N PRO A 194 -13.72 -26.21 1.81
CA PRO A 194 -13.61 -27.37 2.70
C PRO A 194 -13.60 -26.93 4.17
N PRO A 195 -14.04 -27.80 5.09
CA PRO A 195 -13.87 -27.57 6.52
C PRO A 195 -12.38 -27.47 6.86
N ALA A 196 -12.05 -26.55 7.76
CA ALA A 196 -10.68 -26.42 8.24
C ALA A 196 -10.15 -27.78 8.73
N PRO A 197 -8.98 -28.23 8.26
CA PRO A 197 -8.43 -29.52 8.67
C PRO A 197 -8.15 -29.54 10.16
N VAL A 198 -8.54 -30.64 10.80
CA VAL A 198 -8.24 -30.92 12.21
C VAL A 198 -7.06 -31.86 12.27
N SER A 199 -5.95 -31.39 12.81
CA SER A 199 -4.76 -32.20 13.03
C SER A 199 -4.54 -32.42 14.52
N GLU A 200 -4.56 -33.68 14.96
CA GLU A 200 -4.26 -34.05 16.35
C GLU A 200 -2.77 -34.17 16.57
N GLY A 201 -2.29 -33.92 17.79
CA GLY A 201 -0.89 -34.02 18.18
C GLY A 201 -0.39 -32.85 19.00
N THR A 202 0.93 -32.69 19.07
CA THR A 202 1.61 -31.60 19.76
C THR A 202 1.26 -30.26 19.12
N LEU A 203 1.18 -29.19 19.94
CA LEU A 203 0.81 -27.87 19.50
C LEU A 203 1.76 -27.34 18.41
N GLN A 204 1.18 -26.81 17.33
CA GLN A 204 1.83 -25.98 16.34
C GLN A 204 0.92 -24.87 15.89
N MET A 205 1.40 -23.62 15.97
CA MET A 205 0.73 -22.42 15.45
C MET A 205 1.78 -21.51 14.82
N GLN A 206 1.62 -21.17 13.55
CA GLN A 206 2.49 -20.21 12.89
C GLN A 206 1.97 -18.79 13.11
N ILE A 207 2.88 -17.87 13.49
CA ILE A 207 2.55 -16.46 13.62
C ILE A 207 2.55 -15.85 12.21
N THR A 208 1.41 -15.41 11.74
CA THR A 208 1.19 -14.89 10.39
C THR A 208 0.94 -13.40 10.37
N SER A 209 0.39 -12.85 11.46
CA SER A 209 0.09 -11.42 11.58
C SER A 209 0.38 -10.93 12.99
N LEU A 210 0.53 -9.64 13.13
CA LEU A 210 0.76 -8.94 14.39
C LEU A 210 -0.34 -7.92 14.63
N ASP A 211 -0.71 -7.76 15.89
CA ASP A 211 -1.50 -6.63 16.36
C ASP A 211 -0.83 -6.03 17.59
N TYR A 212 -1.22 -4.84 17.98
CA TYR A 212 -0.66 -4.13 19.11
C TYR A 212 -1.75 -3.47 19.95
N SER A 213 -1.68 -3.68 21.25
CA SER A 213 -2.51 -2.98 22.21
C SER A 213 -1.63 -2.22 23.19
N SER A 214 -2.03 -0.98 23.53
CA SER A 214 -1.32 -0.19 24.53
C SER A 214 -1.31 -0.81 25.94
N PHE A 215 -2.22 -1.76 26.21
CA PHE A 215 -2.36 -2.42 27.52
C PHE A 215 -1.59 -3.74 27.60
N VAL A 216 -1.62 -4.56 26.55
CA VAL A 216 -1.06 -5.90 26.56
C VAL A 216 0.18 -6.06 25.67
N GLY A 217 0.57 -4.98 24.97
CA GLY A 217 1.70 -5.00 24.05
C GLY A 217 1.42 -5.71 22.73
N ARG A 218 2.42 -6.42 22.22
CA ARG A 218 2.34 -7.18 20.96
C ARG A 218 1.45 -8.39 21.11
N ILE A 219 0.61 -8.62 20.10
CA ILE A 219 -0.33 -9.73 20.01
C ILE A 219 0.02 -10.55 18.78
N ALA A 220 0.32 -11.83 18.97
CA ALA A 220 0.60 -12.76 17.88
C ALA A 220 -0.72 -13.32 17.34
N ILE A 221 -0.94 -13.23 16.03
CA ILE A 221 -2.12 -13.77 15.36
C ILE A 221 -1.67 -14.86 14.39
N GLY A 222 -2.41 -15.97 14.39
CA GLY A 222 -2.16 -17.07 13.48
C GLY A 222 -3.22 -18.15 13.55
N ARG A 223 -3.09 -19.13 12.66
CA ARG A 223 -3.91 -20.33 12.63
C ARG A 223 -3.24 -21.45 13.42
N VAL A 224 -4.00 -22.14 14.25
CA VAL A 224 -3.53 -23.35 14.92
C VAL A 224 -3.46 -24.48 13.87
N ALA A 225 -2.26 -24.88 13.50
CA ALA A 225 -2.04 -25.90 12.47
C ALA A 225 -2.28 -27.31 13.03
N ARG A 226 -1.85 -27.56 14.28
CA ARG A 226 -1.97 -28.88 14.95
C ARG A 226 -2.21 -28.71 16.45
N GLY A 227 -2.95 -29.62 17.03
CA GLY A 227 -3.19 -29.71 18.47
C GLY A 227 -4.17 -28.66 19.00
N VAL A 228 -3.96 -28.28 20.26
CA VAL A 228 -4.84 -27.35 21.00
C VAL A 228 -3.97 -26.35 21.75
N ILE A 229 -4.30 -25.07 21.63
CA ILE A 229 -3.67 -23.99 22.38
C ILE A 229 -4.59 -23.57 23.53
N LYS A 230 -4.05 -23.33 24.73
CA LYS A 230 -4.84 -22.96 25.93
C LYS A 230 -4.28 -21.71 26.61
N GLU A 231 -5.17 -21.00 27.29
CA GLU A 231 -4.78 -19.90 28.18
C GLU A 231 -3.85 -20.43 29.30
N ASN A 232 -2.88 -19.65 29.70
CA ASN A 232 -1.85 -19.99 30.71
C ASN A 232 -0.96 -21.21 30.37
N MET A 233 -1.01 -21.72 29.13
CA MET A 233 -0.20 -22.87 28.68
C MET A 233 1.27 -22.50 28.53
N PRO A 234 2.21 -23.31 29.06
CA PRO A 234 3.62 -23.19 28.71
C PRO A 234 3.84 -23.61 27.24
N VAL A 235 4.65 -22.87 26.50
CA VAL A 235 4.93 -23.10 25.09
C VAL A 235 6.38 -22.83 24.76
N SER A 236 6.83 -23.28 23.62
CA SER A 236 8.12 -22.95 23.03
C SER A 236 7.90 -22.06 21.82
N LEU A 237 8.58 -20.93 21.77
CA LEU A 237 8.69 -20.11 20.57
C LEU A 237 9.88 -20.61 19.76
N VAL A 238 9.64 -21.16 18.60
CA VAL A 238 10.67 -21.60 17.66
C VAL A 238 10.85 -20.53 16.59
N LYS A 239 12.03 -19.91 16.61
CA LYS A 239 12.39 -18.85 15.69
C LYS A 239 12.65 -19.37 14.27
N ARG A 240 12.64 -18.47 13.29
CA ARG A 240 12.97 -18.79 11.89
C ARG A 240 14.38 -19.36 11.71
N ASP A 241 15.33 -18.97 12.54
CA ASP A 241 16.70 -19.49 12.56
C ASP A 241 16.84 -20.84 13.31
N GLY A 242 15.75 -21.34 13.88
CA GLY A 242 15.72 -22.56 14.68
C GLY A 242 15.99 -22.36 16.17
N THR A 243 16.28 -21.14 16.62
CA THR A 243 16.44 -20.84 18.06
C THR A 243 15.13 -21.08 18.80
N ILE A 244 15.20 -21.71 19.96
CA ILE A 244 14.03 -22.06 20.79
C ILE A 244 14.04 -21.20 22.06
N GLN A 245 12.97 -20.48 22.28
CA GLN A 245 12.74 -19.69 23.49
C GLN A 245 11.53 -20.24 24.27
N LYS A 246 11.72 -20.58 25.53
CA LYS A 246 10.61 -21.00 26.41
C LYS A 246 9.78 -19.79 26.80
N SER A 247 8.45 -19.94 26.73
CA SER A 247 7.50 -18.87 27.00
C SER A 247 6.20 -19.40 27.59
N ARG A 248 5.27 -18.52 27.89
CA ARG A 248 3.93 -18.87 28.39
C ARG A 248 2.89 -17.95 27.77
N ILE A 249 1.78 -18.52 27.36
CA ILE A 249 0.59 -17.78 26.94
C ILE A 249 -0.05 -17.16 28.17
N LYS A 250 -0.23 -15.84 28.20
CA LYS A 250 -0.94 -15.16 29.29
C LYS A 250 -2.42 -15.11 29.03
N GLU A 251 -2.80 -14.69 27.79
CA GLU A 251 -4.19 -14.58 27.37
C GLU A 251 -4.36 -15.15 25.97
N LEU A 252 -5.51 -15.76 25.73
CA LEU A 252 -5.89 -16.34 24.46
C LEU A 252 -7.21 -15.73 24.00
N TYR A 253 -7.29 -15.36 22.72
CA TYR A 253 -8.48 -14.80 22.12
C TYR A 253 -8.84 -15.52 20.82
N THR A 254 -10.13 -15.61 20.54
CA THR A 254 -10.70 -15.97 19.25
C THR A 254 -11.41 -14.76 18.64
N PHE A 255 -11.71 -14.80 17.35
CA PHE A 255 -12.42 -13.72 16.69
C PHE A 255 -13.94 -14.00 16.73
N GLU A 256 -14.72 -12.93 16.97
CA GLU A 256 -16.18 -12.95 16.93
C GLU A 256 -16.67 -11.57 16.47
N GLY A 257 -17.38 -11.48 15.35
CA GLY A 257 -17.62 -10.22 14.65
C GLY A 257 -16.29 -9.56 14.28
N LEU A 258 -16.17 -8.29 14.60
CA LEU A 258 -14.95 -7.49 14.48
C LEU A 258 -14.04 -7.56 15.72
N GLY A 259 -14.54 -8.12 16.79
CA GLY A 259 -13.89 -8.15 18.09
C GLY A 259 -13.07 -9.41 18.35
N LYS A 260 -12.28 -9.32 19.41
CA LYS A 260 -11.58 -10.46 20.01
C LYS A 260 -12.26 -10.84 21.31
N VAL A 261 -12.62 -12.11 21.45
CA VAL A 261 -13.26 -12.64 22.65
C VAL A 261 -12.30 -13.58 23.35
N LYS A 262 -12.20 -13.48 24.68
CA LYS A 262 -11.35 -14.40 25.46
C LYS A 262 -11.81 -15.83 25.27
N ALA A 263 -10.85 -16.72 25.04
CA ALA A 263 -11.06 -18.16 24.91
C ALA A 263 -10.19 -18.91 25.91
N THR A 264 -10.72 -19.97 26.50
CA THR A 264 -9.94 -20.86 27.36
C THR A 264 -9.10 -21.82 26.55
N GLU A 265 -9.58 -22.23 25.39
CA GLU A 265 -8.87 -23.09 24.44
C GLU A 265 -9.28 -22.80 22.99
N VAL A 266 -8.34 -23.00 22.06
CA VAL A 266 -8.57 -22.96 20.61
C VAL A 266 -7.96 -24.19 19.97
N LYS A 267 -8.70 -24.86 19.08
CA LYS A 267 -8.30 -26.11 18.42
C LYS A 267 -7.72 -25.87 17.05
N SER A 268 -6.98 -26.86 16.57
CA SER A 268 -6.45 -26.92 15.20
C SER A 268 -7.53 -26.52 14.17
N GLY A 269 -7.13 -25.71 13.19
CA GLY A 269 -7.98 -25.17 12.13
C GLY A 269 -8.56 -23.79 12.41
N ASP A 270 -8.66 -23.34 13.66
CA ASP A 270 -9.16 -21.99 13.98
C ASP A 270 -8.04 -20.95 14.04
N ILE A 271 -8.43 -19.68 13.87
CA ILE A 271 -7.55 -18.53 13.97
C ILE A 271 -7.66 -17.93 15.38
N CYS A 272 -6.53 -17.66 16.00
CA CYS A 272 -6.49 -17.09 17.34
C CYS A 272 -5.45 -15.96 17.48
N ALA A 273 -5.63 -15.20 18.55
CA ALA A 273 -4.71 -14.15 18.95
C ALA A 273 -4.16 -14.49 20.35
N VAL A 274 -2.84 -14.42 20.48
CA VAL A 274 -2.07 -14.85 21.66
C VAL A 274 -1.31 -13.68 22.24
N VAL A 275 -1.40 -13.52 23.57
CA VAL A 275 -0.72 -12.50 24.36
C VAL A 275 0.21 -13.14 25.37
N GLY A 276 1.33 -12.48 25.66
CA GLY A 276 2.28 -12.88 26.72
C GLY A 276 3.56 -13.52 26.22
N ILE A 277 3.71 -13.73 24.93
CA ILE A 277 4.96 -14.15 24.32
C ILE A 277 5.77 -12.91 23.96
N GLU A 278 7.03 -12.86 24.31
CA GLU A 278 7.93 -11.75 24.02
C GLU A 278 8.90 -12.11 22.90
N GLY A 279 9.38 -11.09 22.18
CA GLY A 279 10.42 -11.23 21.18
C GLY A 279 10.06 -12.11 19.97
N PHE A 280 8.78 -12.35 19.67
CA PHE A 280 8.36 -13.10 18.50
C PHE A 280 8.34 -12.24 17.24
N ASP A 281 8.49 -12.89 16.10
CA ASP A 281 8.38 -12.31 14.78
C ASP A 281 7.39 -13.10 13.90
N ILE A 282 6.93 -12.47 12.80
CA ILE A 282 6.10 -13.19 11.84
C ILE A 282 6.93 -14.30 11.19
N GLY A 283 6.29 -15.48 11.05
CA GLY A 283 6.93 -16.69 10.56
C GLY A 283 7.53 -17.57 11.65
N ASP A 284 7.62 -17.08 12.91
CA ASP A 284 7.96 -17.92 14.06
C ASP A 284 6.82 -18.89 14.36
N THR A 285 7.15 -20.00 15.00
CA THR A 285 6.19 -21.04 15.39
C THR A 285 6.01 -21.09 16.90
N ILE A 286 4.79 -20.96 17.37
CA ILE A 286 4.42 -21.33 18.75
C ILE A 286 4.19 -22.84 18.75
N ALA A 287 5.01 -23.56 19.50
CA ALA A 287 5.04 -25.02 19.52
C ALA A 287 4.88 -25.58 20.93
N ASP A 288 4.73 -26.90 21.00
CA ASP A 288 4.71 -27.64 22.25
C ASP A 288 5.94 -27.33 23.11
N PHE A 289 5.77 -27.33 24.43
CA PHE A 289 6.83 -26.94 25.37
C PHE A 289 7.97 -27.95 25.44
N GLU A 290 7.66 -29.25 25.38
CA GLU A 290 8.64 -30.32 25.54
C GLU A 290 9.20 -30.77 24.18
N ASN A 291 8.34 -30.87 23.17
CA ASN A 291 8.66 -31.32 21.82
C ASN A 291 8.40 -30.20 20.79
N PRO A 292 9.22 -29.15 20.76
CA PRO A 292 9.01 -28.03 19.87
C PRO A 292 9.36 -28.40 18.41
N GLU A 293 8.37 -28.39 17.54
CA GLU A 293 8.53 -28.61 16.11
C GLU A 293 8.21 -27.34 15.34
N ARG A 294 9.11 -26.90 14.47
CA ARG A 294 8.93 -25.73 13.62
C ARG A 294 8.05 -26.05 12.41
N LEU A 295 7.15 -25.15 12.06
CA LEU A 295 6.48 -25.15 10.76
C LEU A 295 7.43 -24.61 9.67
N GLU A 296 7.07 -24.84 8.41
CA GLU A 296 7.81 -24.32 7.27
C GLU A 296 7.93 -22.80 7.34
N VAL A 297 9.13 -22.29 7.11
CA VAL A 297 9.41 -20.85 7.20
C VAL A 297 8.67 -20.11 6.11
N ILE A 298 7.92 -19.10 6.49
CA ILE A 298 7.32 -18.16 5.54
C ILE A 298 8.45 -17.27 4.99
N LYS A 299 8.65 -17.29 3.69
CA LYS A 299 9.54 -16.33 3.03
C LYS A 299 8.93 -14.95 3.17
N ILE A 300 9.67 -14.03 3.75
CA ILE A 300 9.28 -12.61 3.82
C ILE A 300 10.06 -11.92 2.71
N ASP A 301 9.35 -11.25 1.81
CA ASP A 301 10.01 -10.46 0.78
C ASP A 301 10.84 -9.36 1.44
N GLU A 302 12.05 -9.21 0.98
CA GLU A 302 12.95 -8.17 1.45
C GLU A 302 12.50 -6.80 0.92
N PRO A 303 12.79 -5.71 1.66
CA PRO A 303 12.55 -4.37 1.16
C PRO A 303 13.34 -4.14 -0.13
N THR A 304 12.72 -3.43 -1.08
CA THR A 304 13.32 -3.09 -2.38
C THR A 304 13.75 -1.64 -2.47
N MET A 305 13.26 -0.80 -1.56
CA MET A 305 13.52 0.65 -1.54
C MET A 305 13.94 1.12 -0.14
N ASN A 306 14.64 2.23 -0.11
CA ASN A 306 14.94 2.96 1.11
C ASN A 306 14.75 4.47 0.91
N MET A 307 14.62 5.19 2.02
CA MET A 307 14.45 6.63 2.03
C MET A 307 15.09 7.22 3.29
N LEU A 308 15.74 8.36 3.15
CA LEU A 308 16.30 9.08 4.28
C LEU A 308 15.20 9.83 5.02
N PHE A 309 15.10 9.63 6.33
CA PHE A 309 14.27 10.42 7.24
C PHE A 309 15.19 11.23 8.16
N THR A 310 14.97 12.51 8.26
CA THR A 310 15.79 13.38 9.12
C THR A 310 14.94 14.48 9.75
N ILE A 311 15.44 15.10 10.81
CA ILE A 311 14.74 16.23 11.42
C ILE A 311 14.58 17.37 10.42
N ASN A 312 13.51 18.16 10.59
CA ASN A 312 13.32 19.36 9.78
C ASN A 312 14.37 20.42 10.14
N THR A 313 15.10 20.90 9.15
CA THR A 313 16.10 21.98 9.28
C THR A 313 15.71 23.22 8.49
N SER A 314 14.42 23.34 8.10
CA SER A 314 13.94 24.51 7.38
C SER A 314 13.82 25.74 8.30
N PRO A 315 13.75 26.96 7.75
CA PRO A 315 13.44 28.16 8.52
C PRO A 315 12.06 28.16 9.20
N PHE A 316 11.20 27.18 8.84
CA PHE A 316 9.88 27.01 9.44
C PHE A 316 9.84 25.90 10.49
N PHE A 317 10.98 25.35 10.86
CA PHE A 317 11.10 24.33 11.90
C PHE A 317 10.31 24.69 13.17
N GLY A 318 9.51 23.74 13.65
CA GLY A 318 8.74 23.84 14.89
C GLY A 318 7.52 24.76 14.84
N LYS A 319 7.15 25.32 13.67
CA LYS A 319 5.96 26.17 13.55
C LYS A 319 4.65 25.39 13.51
N GLU A 320 4.67 24.17 12.97
CA GLU A 320 3.46 23.40 12.69
C GLU A 320 3.42 22.05 13.43
N GLY A 321 4.57 21.45 13.71
CA GLY A 321 4.67 20.13 14.36
C GLY A 321 4.78 20.19 15.89
N LYS A 322 4.26 19.14 16.55
CA LYS A 322 4.44 18.92 18.01
C LYS A 322 5.72 18.11 18.28
N PHE A 323 6.02 17.13 17.43
CA PHE A 323 7.13 16.20 17.57
C PHE A 323 8.19 16.50 16.52
N VAL A 324 9.21 17.25 16.91
CA VAL A 324 10.18 17.84 15.98
C VAL A 324 11.63 17.39 16.24
N THR A 325 11.89 16.66 17.34
CA THR A 325 13.24 16.30 17.75
C THR A 325 13.66 14.93 17.17
N SER A 326 14.98 14.70 17.05
CA SER A 326 15.56 13.43 16.65
C SER A 326 15.07 12.26 17.53
N ARG A 327 14.93 12.48 18.83
CA ARG A 327 14.41 11.47 19.74
C ARG A 327 12.96 11.09 19.42
N HIS A 328 12.10 12.07 19.16
CA HIS A 328 10.71 11.80 18.77
C HIS A 328 10.64 11.00 17.48
N LEU A 329 11.43 11.39 16.48
CA LEU A 329 11.50 10.70 15.20
C LEU A 329 11.98 9.25 15.39
N ARG A 330 13.06 9.04 16.12
CA ARG A 330 13.62 7.74 16.45
C ARG A 330 12.60 6.83 17.12
N ASP A 331 12.06 7.29 18.27
CA ASP A 331 11.13 6.50 19.08
C ASP A 331 9.90 6.07 18.25
N ARG A 332 9.42 6.96 17.37
CA ARG A 332 8.28 6.67 16.48
C ARG A 332 8.62 5.65 15.41
N LEU A 333 9.78 5.78 14.75
CA LEU A 333 10.23 4.84 13.73
C LEU A 333 10.49 3.43 14.32
N TYR A 334 11.10 3.36 15.50
CA TYR A 334 11.30 2.07 16.18
C TYR A 334 9.99 1.43 16.61
N LYS A 335 9.02 2.21 17.10
CA LYS A 335 7.68 1.73 17.40
C LYS A 335 6.95 1.21 16.15
N GLU A 336 7.21 1.78 14.99
CA GLU A 336 6.65 1.26 13.73
C GLU A 336 7.22 -0.10 13.37
N MET A 337 8.53 -0.31 13.56
CA MET A 337 9.14 -1.63 13.33
C MET A 337 8.56 -2.74 14.21
N GLU A 338 8.06 -2.40 15.42
CA GLU A 338 7.38 -3.39 16.27
C GLU A 338 6.07 -3.88 15.68
N LYS A 339 5.41 -3.05 14.83
CA LYS A 339 4.12 -3.35 14.21
C LYS A 339 4.26 -3.84 12.77
N ASN A 340 5.28 -3.38 12.07
CA ASN A 340 5.46 -3.61 10.64
C ASN A 340 6.83 -4.22 10.35
N LEU A 341 6.86 -5.53 10.16
CA LEU A 341 8.11 -6.27 9.87
C LEU A 341 8.65 -6.08 8.45
N ALA A 342 7.86 -5.51 7.54
CA ALA A 342 8.32 -5.14 6.21
C ALA A 342 9.15 -3.85 6.23
N LEU A 343 9.15 -3.14 7.36
CA LEU A 343 9.92 -1.94 7.59
C LEU A 343 11.21 -2.26 8.35
N LYS A 344 12.33 -1.70 7.87
CA LYS A 344 13.61 -1.75 8.59
C LYS A 344 14.14 -0.33 8.72
N VAL A 345 14.58 0.03 9.91
CA VAL A 345 15.20 1.34 10.20
C VAL A 345 16.66 1.13 10.60
N VAL A 346 17.54 1.89 9.99
CA VAL A 346 18.98 1.86 10.26
C VAL A 346 19.43 3.28 10.59
N GLU A 347 20.16 3.44 11.68
CA GLU A 347 20.79 4.72 12.02
C GLU A 347 21.90 5.03 11.00
N THR A 348 22.04 6.29 10.65
CA THR A 348 23.11 6.78 9.77
C THR A 348 24.28 7.33 10.62
N ASP A 349 25.35 7.77 9.98
CA ASP A 349 26.45 8.47 10.67
C ASP A 349 26.03 9.78 11.35
N SER A 350 24.87 10.33 10.94
CA SER A 350 24.27 11.50 11.58
C SER A 350 23.22 11.06 12.62
N PRO A 351 23.29 11.54 13.88
CA PRO A 351 22.35 11.18 14.93
C PRO A 351 20.92 11.67 14.68
N ASP A 352 20.74 12.54 13.71
CA ASP A 352 19.46 13.16 13.36
C ASP A 352 18.82 12.53 12.12
N SER A 353 19.42 11.47 11.58
CA SER A 353 19.00 10.87 10.31
C SER A 353 18.90 9.36 10.40
N TYR A 354 17.86 8.80 9.77
CA TYR A 354 17.54 7.39 9.75
C TYR A 354 17.29 6.94 8.31
N LEU A 355 17.85 5.81 7.94
CA LEU A 355 17.54 5.18 6.67
C LEU A 355 16.40 4.18 6.88
N VAL A 356 15.26 4.47 6.25
CA VAL A 356 14.05 3.67 6.39
C VAL A 356 13.85 2.84 5.13
N TYR A 357 13.82 1.53 5.29
CA TYR A 357 13.66 0.56 4.22
C TYR A 357 12.20 0.12 4.15
N GLY A 358 11.64 0.07 2.95
CA GLY A 358 10.28 -0.36 2.68
C GLY A 358 10.17 -1.12 1.36
N ARG A 359 8.99 -1.65 1.06
CA ARG A 359 8.75 -2.45 -0.15
C ARG A 359 8.52 -1.60 -1.38
N GLY A 360 7.96 -0.41 -1.21
CA GLY A 360 7.61 0.48 -2.31
C GLY A 360 7.30 1.88 -1.82
N ILE A 361 7.01 2.78 -2.77
CA ILE A 361 6.70 4.19 -2.49
C ILE A 361 5.42 4.31 -1.67
N LEU A 362 4.38 3.53 -1.99
CA LEU A 362 3.11 3.58 -1.26
C LEU A 362 3.29 3.16 0.21
N HIS A 363 4.11 2.13 0.47
CA HIS A 363 4.39 1.70 1.84
C HIS A 363 5.07 2.81 2.66
N LEU A 364 6.07 3.50 2.09
CA LEU A 364 6.76 4.61 2.74
C LEU A 364 5.86 5.85 2.86
N SER A 365 5.02 6.16 1.86
CA SER A 365 4.10 7.29 1.91
C SER A 365 3.02 7.14 2.97
N VAL A 366 2.51 5.91 3.19
CA VAL A 366 1.57 5.61 4.27
C VAL A 366 2.20 5.88 5.64
N LEU A 367 3.45 5.47 5.85
CA LEU A 367 4.18 5.77 7.08
C LEU A 367 4.33 7.29 7.30
N ILE A 368 4.79 8.00 6.27
CA ILE A 368 4.99 9.46 6.32
C ILE A 368 3.67 10.17 6.64
N GLU A 369 2.58 9.81 5.94
CA GLU A 369 1.28 10.43 6.14
C GLU A 369 0.69 10.12 7.53
N THR A 370 0.89 8.91 8.03
CA THR A 370 0.49 8.54 9.40
C THR A 370 1.22 9.39 10.44
N MET A 371 2.54 9.52 10.30
CA MET A 371 3.35 10.35 11.19
C MET A 371 2.96 11.83 11.11
N ARG A 372 2.68 12.34 9.90
CA ARG A 372 2.19 13.70 9.68
C ARG A 372 0.91 13.98 10.47
N ARG A 373 -0.07 13.07 10.41
CA ARG A 373 -1.36 13.18 11.14
C ARG A 373 -1.20 13.04 12.65
N GLU A 374 -0.22 12.28 13.10
CA GLU A 374 0.13 12.19 14.52
C GLU A 374 0.79 13.46 15.07
N GLY A 375 1.12 14.42 14.21
CA GLY A 375 1.70 15.71 14.59
C GLY A 375 3.22 15.78 14.52
N TYR A 376 3.87 14.87 13.81
CA TYR A 376 5.31 14.90 13.57
C TYR A 376 5.66 15.91 12.48
N GLU A 377 6.82 16.54 12.63
CA GLU A 377 7.45 17.41 11.65
C GLU A 377 8.87 16.89 11.40
N PHE A 378 9.15 16.56 10.15
CA PHE A 378 10.42 15.98 9.70
C PHE A 378 10.61 16.25 8.22
N GLN A 379 11.74 15.83 7.67
CA GLN A 379 11.98 15.87 6.23
C GLN A 379 12.47 14.54 5.72
N VAL A 380 12.21 14.28 4.44
CA VAL A 380 12.59 13.03 3.78
C VAL A 380 13.33 13.31 2.48
N GLY A 381 14.29 12.45 2.16
CA GLY A 381 15.04 12.49 0.91
C GLY A 381 14.33 11.76 -0.24
N GLN A 382 14.96 11.71 -1.39
CA GLN A 382 14.48 10.98 -2.55
C GLN A 382 14.43 9.46 -2.24
N PRO A 383 13.35 8.75 -2.61
CA PRO A 383 13.31 7.29 -2.55
C PRO A 383 14.40 6.69 -3.45
N GLN A 384 15.13 5.72 -2.91
CA GLN A 384 16.20 5.02 -3.63
C GLN A 384 15.96 3.52 -3.64
N VAL A 385 16.26 2.86 -4.75
CA VAL A 385 16.22 1.39 -4.83
C VAL A 385 17.43 0.79 -4.14
N ILE A 386 17.24 -0.38 -3.53
CA ILE A 386 18.31 -1.11 -2.88
C ILE A 386 19.10 -1.87 -3.93
N VAL A 387 20.36 -1.50 -4.08
CA VAL A 387 21.31 -2.18 -4.96
C VAL A 387 22.06 -3.23 -4.17
N LYS A 388 22.20 -4.44 -4.73
CA LYS A 388 22.93 -5.56 -4.13
C LYS A 388 24.10 -5.97 -5.02
N GLU A 389 25.13 -6.50 -4.42
CA GLU A 389 26.19 -7.19 -5.14
C GLU A 389 25.94 -8.70 -5.05
N ILE A 390 25.68 -9.33 -6.19
CA ILE A 390 25.41 -10.75 -6.31
C ILE A 390 26.48 -11.33 -7.23
N ASP A 391 27.26 -12.27 -6.73
CA ASP A 391 28.37 -12.91 -7.45
C ASP A 391 29.37 -11.90 -8.05
N GLY A 392 29.63 -10.79 -7.34
CA GLY A 392 30.53 -9.71 -7.77
C GLY A 392 29.91 -8.77 -8.84
N VAL A 393 28.63 -8.91 -9.16
CA VAL A 393 27.90 -8.06 -10.10
C VAL A 393 26.95 -7.15 -9.35
N LYS A 394 26.99 -5.85 -9.69
CA LYS A 394 26.03 -4.87 -9.19
C LYS A 394 24.64 -5.17 -9.76
N CYS A 395 23.69 -5.53 -8.90
CA CYS A 395 22.32 -5.88 -9.26
C CYS A 395 21.31 -4.90 -8.67
N GLU A 396 20.23 -4.66 -9.41
CA GLU A 396 19.10 -3.82 -9.01
C GLU A 396 17.79 -4.60 -9.08
N PRO A 397 16.75 -4.20 -8.33
CA PRO A 397 15.45 -4.83 -8.38
C PRO A 397 14.78 -4.54 -9.73
N ILE A 398 14.33 -5.58 -10.40
CA ILE A 398 13.53 -5.54 -11.62
C ILE A 398 12.10 -5.86 -11.26
N GLU A 399 11.17 -5.14 -11.86
CA GLU A 399 9.74 -5.33 -11.69
C GLU A 399 9.08 -5.67 -13.03
N THR A 400 8.08 -6.52 -12.98
CA THR A 400 7.16 -6.72 -14.10
C THR A 400 6.12 -5.61 -14.03
N LEU A 401 6.11 -4.74 -15.05
CA LEU A 401 5.14 -3.67 -15.22
C LEU A 401 4.07 -4.11 -16.21
N ILE A 402 2.81 -3.98 -15.82
CA ILE A 402 1.64 -4.25 -16.67
C ILE A 402 0.93 -2.92 -16.91
N VAL A 403 0.63 -2.64 -18.19
CA VAL A 403 -0.09 -1.42 -18.58
C VAL A 403 -1.17 -1.78 -19.60
N ASP A 404 -2.43 -1.53 -19.25
CA ASP A 404 -3.57 -1.62 -20.17
C ASP A 404 -3.90 -0.20 -20.65
N VAL A 405 -3.85 0.05 -21.97
CA VAL A 405 -4.02 1.40 -22.56
C VAL A 405 -4.80 1.31 -23.86
N PRO A 406 -5.49 2.37 -24.29
CA PRO A 406 -6.06 2.45 -25.64
C PRO A 406 -5.00 2.20 -26.71
N ALA A 407 -5.35 1.41 -27.73
CA ALA A 407 -4.41 0.99 -28.78
C ALA A 407 -3.70 2.18 -29.47
N GLU A 408 -4.40 3.29 -29.63
CA GLU A 408 -3.91 4.52 -30.29
C GLU A 408 -2.71 5.16 -29.57
N VAL A 409 -2.63 5.02 -28.24
CA VAL A 409 -1.58 5.63 -27.40
C VAL A 409 -0.53 4.64 -26.91
N SER A 410 -0.66 3.36 -27.25
CA SER A 410 0.25 2.29 -26.81
C SER A 410 1.71 2.56 -27.20
N GLY A 411 1.97 3.06 -28.40
CA GLY A 411 3.30 3.41 -28.88
C GLY A 411 4.01 4.46 -28.00
N LYS A 412 3.27 5.47 -27.52
CA LYS A 412 3.80 6.50 -26.64
C LYS A 412 4.15 5.96 -25.25
N VAL A 413 3.36 5.03 -24.75
CA VAL A 413 3.63 4.34 -23.48
C VAL A 413 4.86 3.47 -23.60
N ILE A 414 5.01 2.70 -24.69
CA ILE A 414 6.20 1.90 -24.95
C ILE A 414 7.45 2.78 -24.99
N GLU A 415 7.38 3.94 -25.63
CA GLU A 415 8.49 4.90 -25.66
C GLU A 415 8.87 5.37 -24.25
N LEU A 416 7.90 5.80 -23.43
CA LEU A 416 8.12 6.27 -22.06
C LEU A 416 8.77 5.18 -21.18
N VAL A 417 8.33 3.94 -21.30
CA VAL A 417 8.87 2.81 -20.54
C VAL A 417 10.28 2.44 -21.01
N THR A 418 10.52 2.42 -22.32
CA THR A 418 11.83 2.08 -22.91
C THR A 418 12.88 3.12 -22.56
N GLN A 419 12.54 4.41 -22.55
CA GLN A 419 13.45 5.49 -22.09
C GLN A 419 13.92 5.26 -20.65
N ARG A 420 13.13 4.57 -19.83
CA ARG A 420 13.43 4.19 -18.45
C ARG A 420 14.00 2.77 -18.30
N LYS A 421 14.57 2.21 -19.40
CA LYS A 421 15.18 0.88 -19.45
C LYS A 421 14.20 -0.28 -19.25
N GLY A 422 12.91 -0.06 -19.53
CA GLY A 422 11.94 -1.15 -19.60
C GLY A 422 12.03 -1.90 -20.92
N GLU A 423 11.89 -3.20 -20.86
CA GLU A 423 11.91 -4.13 -22.00
C GLU A 423 10.51 -4.68 -22.20
N LEU A 424 9.93 -4.50 -23.40
CA LEU A 424 8.61 -5.02 -23.73
C LEU A 424 8.68 -6.54 -23.89
N LEU A 425 7.85 -7.26 -23.14
CA LEU A 425 7.75 -8.72 -23.18
C LEU A 425 6.51 -9.20 -23.95
N VAL A 426 5.35 -8.57 -23.64
CA VAL A 426 4.05 -8.95 -24.20
C VAL A 426 3.33 -7.72 -24.73
N MET A 427 2.68 -7.87 -25.89
CA MET A 427 1.79 -6.89 -26.47
C MET A 427 0.61 -7.60 -27.12
N GLU A 428 -0.54 -7.54 -26.49
CA GLU A 428 -1.73 -8.26 -26.92
C GLU A 428 -2.98 -7.37 -26.89
N PRO A 429 -3.92 -7.52 -27.84
CA PRO A 429 -5.20 -6.81 -27.78
C PRO A 429 -6.07 -7.41 -26.66
N LYS A 430 -6.72 -6.54 -25.87
CA LYS A 430 -7.64 -6.90 -24.78
C LYS A 430 -8.91 -6.05 -24.89
N GLY A 431 -9.87 -6.53 -25.69
CA GLY A 431 -11.06 -5.74 -26.04
C GLY A 431 -10.65 -4.45 -26.76
N ASP A 432 -11.08 -3.30 -26.23
CA ASP A 432 -10.75 -1.98 -26.78
C ASP A 432 -9.36 -1.46 -26.31
N LEU A 433 -8.70 -2.18 -25.42
CA LEU A 433 -7.39 -1.83 -24.86
C LEU A 433 -6.28 -2.70 -25.46
N GLN A 434 -5.06 -2.20 -25.39
CA GLN A 434 -3.82 -2.92 -25.63
C GLN A 434 -3.19 -3.29 -24.30
N HIS A 435 -2.98 -4.56 -24.07
CA HIS A 435 -2.26 -5.10 -22.92
C HIS A 435 -0.76 -5.11 -23.21
N LEU A 436 0.01 -4.50 -22.31
CA LEU A 436 1.47 -4.40 -22.42
C LEU A 436 2.11 -4.93 -21.13
N GLU A 437 3.07 -5.87 -21.26
CA GLU A 437 3.89 -6.31 -20.13
C GLU A 437 5.37 -5.96 -20.39
N PHE A 438 6.04 -5.44 -19.36
CA PHE A 438 7.44 -5.05 -19.42
C PHE A 438 8.23 -5.57 -18.23
N ASP A 439 9.51 -5.84 -18.41
CA ASP A 439 10.49 -5.90 -17.33
C ASP A 439 11.20 -4.54 -17.23
N ILE A 440 11.11 -3.89 -16.08
CA ILE A 440 11.64 -2.55 -15.86
C ILE A 440 12.39 -2.46 -14.52
N PRO A 441 13.53 -1.76 -14.44
CA PRO A 441 14.15 -1.45 -13.15
C PRO A 441 13.18 -0.69 -12.24
N ALA A 442 13.07 -1.08 -10.96
CA ALA A 442 12.15 -0.46 -10.00
C ALA A 442 12.33 1.07 -9.91
N ARG A 443 13.58 1.58 -10.06
CA ARG A 443 13.85 3.03 -10.15
C ARG A 443 13.25 3.67 -11.40
N GLY A 444 12.99 2.91 -12.46
CA GLY A 444 12.34 3.40 -13.70
C GLY A 444 10.84 3.62 -13.53
N ILE A 445 10.21 2.99 -12.54
CA ILE A 445 8.79 3.16 -12.24
C ILE A 445 8.53 4.46 -11.48
N ILE A 446 9.53 4.95 -10.72
CA ILE A 446 9.41 6.20 -9.96
C ILE A 446 9.06 7.36 -10.91
N GLY A 447 7.89 7.98 -10.72
CA GLY A 447 7.37 9.06 -11.58
C GLY A 447 6.87 8.64 -12.97
N LEU A 448 6.89 7.34 -13.31
CA LEU A 448 6.37 6.86 -14.59
C LEU A 448 4.86 6.96 -14.67
N ARG A 449 4.15 6.65 -13.57
CA ARG A 449 2.69 6.62 -13.54
C ARG A 449 2.07 7.93 -14.02
N ASN A 450 2.53 9.06 -13.49
CA ASN A 450 2.02 10.37 -13.86
C ASN A 450 2.27 10.69 -15.34
N ASN A 451 3.42 10.28 -15.88
CA ASN A 451 3.74 10.48 -17.29
C ASN A 451 2.83 9.62 -18.18
N VAL A 452 2.58 8.37 -17.82
CA VAL A 452 1.68 7.46 -18.54
C VAL A 452 0.24 7.98 -18.49
N LEU A 453 -0.28 8.34 -17.30
CA LEU A 453 -1.63 8.90 -17.16
C LEU A 453 -1.80 10.20 -17.98
N THR A 454 -0.81 11.08 -17.97
CA THR A 454 -0.85 12.29 -18.78
C THR A 454 -0.85 11.97 -20.28
N ALA A 455 -0.04 11.00 -20.71
CA ALA A 455 0.05 10.58 -22.10
C ALA A 455 -1.23 9.91 -22.63
N THR A 456 -2.01 9.29 -21.74
CA THR A 456 -3.23 8.52 -22.03
C THR A 456 -4.50 9.25 -21.59
N ALA A 457 -4.43 10.54 -21.27
CA ALA A 457 -5.57 11.33 -20.75
C ALA A 457 -6.26 10.70 -19.51
N GLY A 458 -5.53 9.91 -18.72
CA GLY A 458 -6.03 9.24 -17.53
C GLY A 458 -6.60 7.83 -17.76
N GLU A 459 -6.63 7.33 -18.99
CA GLU A 459 -7.25 6.05 -19.33
C GLU A 459 -6.37 4.83 -19.08
N ALA A 460 -5.06 5.01 -18.81
CA ALA A 460 -4.15 3.90 -18.55
C ALA A 460 -4.42 3.23 -17.20
N ILE A 461 -4.45 1.91 -17.20
CA ILE A 461 -4.44 1.08 -16.01
C ILE A 461 -3.06 0.51 -15.85
N MET A 462 -2.39 0.80 -14.72
CA MET A 462 -1.00 0.42 -14.51
C MET A 462 -0.84 -0.33 -13.19
N ALA A 463 -0.14 -1.47 -13.24
CA ALA A 463 0.26 -2.26 -12.09
C ALA A 463 1.70 -2.75 -12.26
N HIS A 464 2.40 -2.94 -11.15
CA HIS A 464 3.77 -3.47 -11.16
C HIS A 464 4.00 -4.41 -9.99
N ARG A 465 4.98 -5.32 -10.12
CA ARG A 465 5.36 -6.27 -9.09
C ARG A 465 6.85 -6.58 -9.16
N PHE A 466 7.46 -6.81 -8.00
CA PHE A 466 8.84 -7.29 -7.93
C PHE A 466 8.99 -8.65 -8.65
N LYS A 467 10.01 -8.79 -9.49
CA LYS A 467 10.36 -10.00 -10.21
C LYS A 467 11.62 -10.65 -9.61
N ALA A 468 12.75 -9.97 -9.72
CA ALA A 468 14.04 -10.49 -9.29
C ALA A 468 15.08 -9.35 -9.18
N TYR A 469 16.26 -9.67 -8.66
CA TYR A 469 17.43 -8.84 -8.80
C TYR A 469 18.18 -9.23 -10.07
N GLU A 470 18.44 -8.27 -10.96
CA GLU A 470 19.20 -8.46 -12.20
C GLU A 470 20.34 -7.44 -12.30
N PRO A 471 21.33 -7.68 -13.18
CA PRO A 471 22.42 -6.74 -13.38
C PRO A 471 21.95 -5.32 -13.69
N TRP A 472 22.68 -4.33 -13.17
CA TRP A 472 22.39 -2.90 -13.35
C TRP A 472 22.23 -2.51 -14.81
N LYS A 473 21.09 -1.98 -15.21
CA LYS A 473 20.75 -1.61 -16.62
C LYS A 473 21.24 -0.23 -17.05
N GLY A 474 22.17 0.38 -16.32
CA GLY A 474 22.75 1.69 -16.65
C GLY A 474 21.93 2.87 -16.08
N SER A 475 22.31 4.10 -16.41
CA SER A 475 21.65 5.31 -15.93
C SER A 475 20.26 5.49 -16.54
N ILE A 476 19.31 5.94 -15.73
CA ILE A 476 17.98 6.39 -16.18
C ILE A 476 17.96 7.91 -16.00
N PRO A 477 17.50 8.67 -17.02
CA PRO A 477 17.37 10.12 -16.87
C PRO A 477 16.35 10.44 -15.77
N GLY A 478 16.72 11.33 -14.86
CA GLY A 478 15.81 11.89 -13.86
C GLY A 478 14.83 12.90 -14.46
N ARG A 479 14.30 13.80 -13.64
CA ARG A 479 13.51 14.95 -14.09
C ARG A 479 14.29 15.75 -15.11
N LEU A 480 13.71 15.98 -16.29
CA LEU A 480 14.36 16.68 -17.40
C LEU A 480 14.47 18.19 -17.11
N ASN A 481 13.48 18.77 -16.45
CA ASN A 481 13.41 20.18 -16.17
C ASN A 481 14.02 20.51 -14.80
N GLY A 482 14.69 21.67 -14.70
CA GLY A 482 15.11 22.22 -13.43
C GLY A 482 13.95 22.76 -12.59
N VAL A 483 14.25 23.31 -11.43
CA VAL A 483 13.26 23.91 -10.54
C VAL A 483 13.42 25.41 -10.38
N LEU A 484 12.32 26.09 -10.06
CA LEU A 484 12.28 27.47 -9.61
C LEU A 484 12.52 27.47 -8.09
N VAL A 485 13.63 28.07 -7.65
CA VAL A 485 14.05 28.08 -6.24
C VAL A 485 13.89 29.47 -5.65
N SER A 486 13.34 29.54 -4.44
CA SER A 486 13.20 30.83 -3.74
C SER A 486 14.54 31.45 -3.41
N MET A 487 14.68 32.75 -3.74
CA MET A 487 15.83 33.58 -3.39
C MET A 487 15.71 34.16 -1.98
N ASP A 488 14.48 34.28 -1.47
CA ASP A 488 14.21 35.08 -0.27
C ASP A 488 13.13 34.43 0.59
N THR A 489 13.04 34.85 1.84
CA THR A 489 12.02 34.43 2.79
C THR A 489 10.96 35.53 2.92
N GLY A 490 9.68 35.19 2.79
CA GLY A 490 8.56 36.13 2.90
C GLY A 490 7.27 35.58 2.30
N LYS A 491 6.32 36.46 2.00
CA LYS A 491 5.06 36.09 1.36
C LYS A 491 5.12 36.26 -0.16
N THR A 492 4.64 35.29 -0.89
CA THR A 492 4.47 35.38 -2.35
C THR A 492 3.49 36.48 -2.72
N THR A 493 3.78 37.21 -3.78
CA THR A 493 2.90 38.25 -4.29
C THR A 493 2.35 37.89 -5.67
N ALA A 494 1.09 38.24 -5.93
CA ALA A 494 0.47 38.04 -7.23
C ALA A 494 1.24 38.72 -8.35
N PHE A 495 1.81 39.91 -8.07
CA PHE A 495 2.63 40.66 -9.03
C PHE A 495 3.91 39.91 -9.45
N ALA A 496 4.63 39.30 -8.49
CA ALA A 496 5.87 38.58 -8.80
C ALA A 496 5.56 37.27 -9.57
N ILE A 497 4.50 36.55 -9.20
CA ILE A 497 4.07 35.33 -9.90
C ILE A 497 3.70 35.66 -11.35
N ASP A 498 2.88 36.71 -11.59
CA ASP A 498 2.49 37.14 -12.93
C ASP A 498 3.71 37.46 -13.82
N LYS A 499 4.70 38.13 -13.26
CA LYS A 499 5.92 38.50 -13.99
C LYS A 499 6.84 37.34 -14.32
N LEU A 500 6.75 36.25 -13.57
CA LEU A 500 7.64 35.10 -13.68
C LEU A 500 6.96 33.84 -14.23
N GLN A 501 5.64 33.85 -14.47
CA GLN A 501 4.91 32.67 -14.97
C GLN A 501 5.39 32.17 -16.34
N ASP A 502 6.01 33.02 -17.16
CA ASP A 502 6.66 32.60 -18.42
C ASP A 502 7.93 31.76 -18.20
N ARG A 503 8.47 31.72 -16.98
CA ARG A 503 9.67 30.95 -16.64
C ARG A 503 9.39 29.51 -16.24
N GLY A 504 8.14 29.20 -15.90
CA GLY A 504 7.78 27.86 -15.46
C GLY A 504 6.39 27.77 -14.85
N ARG A 505 6.09 26.62 -14.27
CA ARG A 505 4.82 26.35 -13.59
C ARG A 505 5.04 26.39 -12.09
N PHE A 506 4.23 27.16 -11.36
CA PHE A 506 4.37 27.31 -9.92
C PHE A 506 3.63 26.23 -9.14
N HIS A 507 4.19 25.90 -7.96
CA HIS A 507 3.59 25.00 -6.96
C HIS A 507 2.97 25.77 -5.79
N VAL A 508 3.11 27.09 -5.78
CA VAL A 508 2.66 27.98 -4.70
C VAL A 508 1.67 29.04 -5.21
N ASP A 509 0.65 29.31 -4.42
CA ASP A 509 -0.33 30.37 -4.66
C ASP A 509 0.18 31.73 -4.17
N PRO A 510 -0.40 32.86 -4.59
CA PRO A 510 -0.15 34.18 -3.99
C PRO A 510 -0.53 34.21 -2.50
N GLY A 511 0.23 34.95 -1.69
CA GLY A 511 -0.03 35.12 -0.26
C GLY A 511 0.50 34.00 0.65
N VAL A 512 1.19 33.03 0.10
CA VAL A 512 1.78 31.89 0.83
C VAL A 512 3.15 32.29 1.40
N ASP A 513 3.44 31.92 2.62
CA ASP A 513 4.76 32.09 3.22
C ASP A 513 5.76 31.09 2.63
N ILE A 514 6.88 31.60 2.16
CA ILE A 514 7.98 30.84 1.56
C ILE A 514 9.31 31.21 2.23
N TYR A 515 10.33 30.37 2.03
CA TYR A 515 11.67 30.61 2.53
C TYR A 515 12.74 30.40 1.47
N GLU A 516 13.94 30.98 1.67
CA GLU A 516 15.09 30.78 0.79
C GLU A 516 15.43 29.31 0.61
N GLY A 517 15.62 28.87 -0.65
CA GLY A 517 15.92 27.48 -0.96
C GLY A 517 14.71 26.57 -1.12
N GLN A 518 13.47 27.06 -0.87
CA GLN A 518 12.25 26.32 -1.17
C GLN A 518 12.04 26.18 -2.68
N VAL A 519 11.61 25.02 -3.13
CA VAL A 519 11.18 24.76 -4.51
C VAL A 519 9.78 25.34 -4.71
N LEU A 520 9.68 26.30 -5.61
CA LEU A 520 8.46 27.07 -5.86
C LEU A 520 7.73 26.66 -7.14
N GLY A 521 8.40 25.88 -8.01
CA GLY A 521 7.83 25.47 -9.28
C GLY A 521 8.84 24.72 -10.14
N GLU A 522 8.36 24.27 -11.30
CA GLU A 522 9.15 23.65 -12.35
C GLU A 522 9.61 24.70 -13.36
N HIS A 523 10.92 24.72 -13.69
CA HIS A 523 11.47 25.59 -14.70
C HIS A 523 11.21 25.01 -16.10
N ILE A 524 11.06 25.84 -17.12
CA ILE A 524 10.92 25.39 -18.52
C ILE A 524 12.20 24.86 -19.15
N ARG A 525 13.36 25.03 -18.47
CA ARG A 525 14.70 24.57 -18.92
C ARG A 525 15.21 23.50 -17.95
N ASP A 526 16.28 22.85 -18.36
CA ASP A 526 16.97 21.78 -17.63
C ASP A 526 17.76 22.24 -16.39
N ASN A 527 17.99 23.54 -16.23
CA ASN A 527 18.71 24.10 -15.10
C ASN A 527 17.81 24.74 -14.05
N ASP A 528 18.21 24.71 -12.79
CA ASP A 528 17.55 25.43 -11.72
C ASP A 528 17.65 26.94 -11.89
N LEU A 529 16.58 27.64 -11.57
CA LEU A 529 16.52 29.09 -11.62
C LEU A 529 16.12 29.67 -10.27
N VAL A 530 16.97 30.50 -9.70
CA VAL A 530 16.70 31.23 -8.45
C VAL A 530 15.85 32.46 -8.77
N ILE A 531 14.70 32.58 -8.12
CA ILE A 531 13.71 33.62 -8.36
C ILE A 531 13.26 34.28 -7.05
N ASN A 532 12.77 35.52 -7.14
CA ASN A 532 12.19 36.23 -6.00
C ASN A 532 10.69 36.45 -6.21
N LEU A 533 9.85 35.73 -5.44
CA LEU A 533 8.39 35.87 -5.43
C LEU A 533 7.84 36.81 -4.34
N THR A 534 8.70 37.39 -3.51
CA THR A 534 8.28 38.25 -2.39
C THR A 534 8.17 39.74 -2.80
N LYS A 535 8.67 40.10 -3.99
CA LYS A 535 8.64 41.48 -4.47
C LYS A 535 7.23 41.97 -4.76
N GLY A 536 6.80 42.99 -4.07
CA GLY A 536 5.57 43.72 -4.34
C GLY A 536 5.72 44.70 -5.50
N LYS A 537 4.58 45.16 -6.03
CA LYS A 537 4.55 46.28 -6.99
C LYS A 537 5.07 47.53 -6.30
N GLN A 538 6.17 48.12 -6.80
CA GLN A 538 6.63 49.41 -6.28
C GLN A 538 5.60 50.49 -6.70
N LEU A 539 5.11 51.23 -5.71
CA LEU A 539 4.28 52.37 -5.95
C LEU A 539 5.14 53.47 -6.61
N THR A 540 5.01 53.65 -7.93
CA THR A 540 5.54 54.80 -8.62
C THR A 540 4.53 55.93 -8.55
N ASN A 541 4.99 57.18 -8.28
CA ASN A 541 4.16 58.39 -8.15
C ASN A 541 3.45 58.81 -9.47
N MET A 542 3.55 58.06 -10.54
CA MET A 542 2.77 58.30 -11.77
C MET A 542 1.40 57.64 -11.66
N ARG A 543 0.39 58.42 -11.44
CA ARG A 543 -1.01 58.07 -11.58
C ARG A 543 -1.34 57.68 -13.01
N ALA A 544 -1.20 56.44 -13.36
CA ALA A 544 -1.99 55.85 -14.42
C ALA A 544 -3.34 55.45 -13.78
N SER A 545 -4.25 56.41 -13.67
CA SER A 545 -5.61 56.14 -13.28
C SER A 545 -6.27 55.35 -14.41
N GLY A 546 -6.58 54.08 -14.15
CA GLY A 546 -7.52 53.35 -14.98
C GLY A 546 -7.18 51.95 -15.47
N SER A 547 -6.05 51.36 -15.12
CA SER A 547 -5.84 49.94 -15.44
C SER A 547 -5.40 49.13 -14.21
N ASP A 548 -6.37 48.81 -13.38
CA ASP A 548 -6.30 47.57 -12.61
C ASP A 548 -6.48 46.44 -13.62
N THR A 549 -5.39 46.13 -14.34
CA THR A 549 -5.35 44.93 -15.17
C THR A 549 -5.52 43.75 -14.23
N ASN A 550 -6.65 43.05 -14.33
CA ASN A 550 -6.88 41.80 -13.66
C ASN A 550 -5.69 40.87 -13.97
N VAL A 551 -4.84 40.67 -12.98
CA VAL A 551 -3.67 39.79 -13.09
C VAL A 551 -4.20 38.38 -13.31
N ARG A 552 -3.96 37.80 -14.48
CA ARG A 552 -4.31 36.41 -14.78
C ARG A 552 -3.14 35.52 -14.43
N ILE A 553 -3.25 34.83 -13.29
CA ILE A 553 -2.26 33.87 -12.82
C ILE A 553 -2.77 32.47 -13.13
N ALA A 554 -1.91 31.63 -13.70
CA ALA A 554 -2.19 30.19 -13.84
C ALA A 554 -2.30 29.57 -12.44
N PRO A 555 -3.26 28.67 -12.21
CA PRO A 555 -3.39 27.99 -10.94
C PRO A 555 -2.11 27.19 -10.59
N ALA A 556 -1.75 27.19 -9.33
CA ALA A 556 -0.60 26.44 -8.83
C ALA A 556 -0.84 24.94 -8.94
N ILE A 557 0.19 24.20 -9.37
CA ILE A 557 0.19 22.73 -9.37
C ILE A 557 0.53 22.27 -7.96
N LYS A 558 -0.43 21.67 -7.26
CA LYS A 558 -0.24 21.12 -5.92
C LYS A 558 0.00 19.63 -6.02
N PHE A 559 1.16 19.20 -5.58
CA PHE A 559 1.50 17.78 -5.53
C PHE A 559 1.01 17.15 -4.23
N SER A 560 0.50 15.92 -4.34
CA SER A 560 0.33 15.01 -3.22
C SER A 560 1.68 14.62 -2.62
N LEU A 561 1.69 13.90 -1.50
CA LEU A 561 2.94 13.39 -0.92
C LEU A 561 3.65 12.45 -1.89
N GLU A 562 2.93 11.51 -2.49
CA GLU A 562 3.46 10.55 -3.46
C GLU A 562 4.05 11.25 -4.68
N GLU A 563 3.33 12.19 -5.27
CA GLU A 563 3.82 12.98 -6.41
C GLU A 563 5.06 13.77 -6.03
N SER A 564 5.12 14.33 -4.81
CA SER A 564 6.31 15.02 -4.31
C SER A 564 7.51 14.09 -4.17
N MET A 565 7.30 12.85 -3.65
CA MET A 565 8.34 11.82 -3.52
C MET A 565 8.89 11.37 -4.87
N GLU A 566 8.03 11.29 -5.89
CA GLU A 566 8.42 10.94 -7.25
C GLU A 566 9.12 12.09 -7.98
N TYR A 567 8.81 13.35 -7.61
CA TYR A 567 9.28 14.55 -8.29
C TYR A 567 10.68 15.00 -7.86
N ILE A 568 11.02 14.89 -6.57
CA ILE A 568 12.29 15.38 -6.01
C ILE A 568 13.51 14.64 -6.57
N GLN A 569 14.65 15.34 -6.58
CA GLN A 569 15.96 14.80 -6.95
C GLN A 569 16.89 14.65 -5.73
N ASN A 570 18.08 14.07 -5.94
CA ASN A 570 19.07 13.76 -4.89
C ASN A 570 19.50 14.98 -4.06
N ASP A 571 19.40 16.19 -4.60
CA ASP A 571 19.75 17.45 -3.95
C ASP A 571 18.56 18.15 -3.28
N GLU A 572 17.42 17.44 -3.16
CA GLU A 572 16.16 17.98 -2.66
C GLU A 572 15.62 17.14 -1.50
N TYR A 573 14.90 17.80 -0.59
CA TYR A 573 14.12 17.18 0.49
C TYR A 573 12.65 17.58 0.38
N ILE A 574 11.79 16.71 0.90
CA ILE A 574 10.39 17.05 1.22
C ILE A 574 10.32 17.36 2.71
N GLU A 575 9.93 18.57 3.03
CA GLU A 575 9.54 18.96 4.38
C GLU A 575 8.09 18.53 4.62
N VAL A 576 7.90 17.67 5.61
CA VAL A 576 6.60 17.10 6.00
C VAL A 576 6.21 17.67 7.34
N THR A 577 5.07 18.35 7.37
CA THR A 577 4.49 18.91 8.60
C THR A 577 3.00 18.55 8.69
N PRO A 578 2.35 18.65 9.84
CA PRO A 578 0.91 18.39 9.97
C PRO A 578 0.01 19.17 9.00
N GLN A 579 0.45 20.37 8.59
CA GLN A 579 -0.37 21.27 7.76
C GLN A 579 0.13 21.35 6.31
N SER A 580 1.42 21.10 6.05
CA SER A 580 2.06 21.41 4.77
C SER A 580 3.02 20.33 4.32
N ILE A 581 3.11 20.18 3.00
CA ILE A 581 4.15 19.42 2.31
C ILE A 581 4.87 20.42 1.42
N ARG A 582 6.19 20.61 1.64
CA ARG A 582 7.01 21.56 0.89
C ARG A 582 8.25 20.88 0.35
N MET A 583 8.59 21.12 -0.89
CA MET A 583 9.85 20.67 -1.47
C MET A 583 10.90 21.76 -1.30
N ARG A 584 12.13 21.37 -1.02
CA ARG A 584 13.25 22.32 -0.82
C ARG A 584 14.57 21.74 -1.27
N LYS A 585 15.52 22.60 -1.56
CA LYS A 585 16.92 22.17 -1.74
C LYS A 585 17.55 21.78 -0.40
N ILE A 586 18.45 20.79 -0.40
CA ILE A 586 19.21 20.37 0.79
C ILE A 586 20.01 21.57 1.33
N TYR A 587 20.71 22.25 0.45
CA TYR A 587 21.42 23.50 0.74
C TYR A 587 20.55 24.70 0.39
N LEU A 588 20.19 25.50 1.38
CA LEU A 588 19.20 26.56 1.19
C LEU A 588 19.76 27.75 0.42
N THR A 589 20.98 28.19 0.74
CA THR A 589 21.57 29.34 0.08
C THR A 589 22.19 28.97 -1.26
N GLU A 590 22.18 29.90 -2.21
CA GLU A 590 22.80 29.70 -3.54
C GLU A 590 24.29 29.41 -3.44
N ASN A 591 24.99 30.05 -2.51
CA ASN A 591 26.42 29.85 -2.30
C ASN A 591 26.73 28.42 -1.82
N GLU A 592 25.97 27.91 -0.86
CA GLU A 592 26.12 26.53 -0.38
C GLU A 592 25.88 25.54 -1.51
N ARG A 593 24.84 25.74 -2.34
CA ARG A 593 24.57 24.88 -3.50
C ARG A 593 25.74 24.86 -4.47
N LYS A 594 26.32 26.01 -4.80
CA LYS A 594 27.50 26.10 -5.70
C LYS A 594 28.73 25.38 -5.14
N VAL A 595 29.00 25.52 -3.84
CA VAL A 595 30.14 24.87 -3.18
C VAL A 595 29.95 23.35 -3.13
N ASN A 596 28.75 22.88 -2.88
CA ASN A 596 28.44 21.43 -2.70
C ASN A 596 27.97 20.74 -3.98
N ALA A 597 27.85 21.44 -5.13
CA ALA A 597 27.36 20.87 -6.39
C ALA A 597 28.10 19.59 -6.82
N LYS A 598 29.42 19.50 -6.54
CA LYS A 598 30.25 18.33 -6.88
C LYS A 598 29.88 17.06 -6.09
N LYS A 599 29.19 17.17 -4.95
CA LYS A 599 28.81 16.00 -4.13
C LYS A 599 27.68 15.18 -4.77
N PHE A 600 26.84 15.81 -5.58
CA PHE A 600 25.69 15.17 -6.21
C PHE A 600 25.95 14.61 -7.62
N VAL A 601 27.10 14.97 -8.22
CA VAL A 601 27.49 14.49 -9.57
C VAL A 601 28.00 13.03 -9.53
N ASN A 602 28.47 12.55 -8.37
CA ASN A 602 29.12 11.25 -8.21
C ASN A 602 28.22 10.19 -7.51
N GLN A 603 26.98 10.48 -7.24
CA GLN A 603 25.97 9.54 -6.75
C GLN A 603 25.00 9.13 -7.87
#